data_fc274893e22db94341889945179f3d56
#
_entry.id   fc274893e22db94341889945179f3d56
#
_cell.length_a   1.000
_cell.length_b   1.000
_cell.length_c   1.000
_cell.angle_alpha   90.00
_cell.angle_beta   90.00
_cell.angle_gamma   90.00
#
_symmetry.space_group_name_H-M   'P 1'
#
loop_
_entity.id
_entity.type
_entity.pdbx_description
1 polymer ?
#
loop_
_entity_poly.entity_id
_entity_poly.type
_entity_poly.pdbx_seq_one_letter_code
_entity_poly.pdbx_strand_id
1 'polypeptide(L)'
;QQPSSAASDVYKRQPVFSDINFKIYGDDPFLLKKLGEELELIINNSPDVSHTKSEASNSSTSIEFEFDSSNVSLSGKNTGILAEQLYAANNGVIVGTMLDSNKEIPIRVKGITNSNDITGSSSIMSIPTDVGIEFIGSYGKTSLNKMSGDIARVDGQRINDVEGWIWTGTLPHATEQFIKEDVEEFRKKLPPGYSLKQGGEAEERGESQSQIYSSALIYLVLISIGLVFALNSFRQTILILSVAILSVGLSFVGLLVGQQNYGFIATVGAIGLIGLSINDSIIVLSHIKERANKNLMTKTDLIEVVIRSTRHIITTSLTTLGGFLPLIFSSIFFRPLAWGMSIGVLGATMTALLYIPAMFILINKVKD
;
A
#
# COMPACT_ATOMS: atom_id res chain seq x y z
N GLN A 1 -25.54 1.11 -9.82
CA GLN A 1 -24.57 2.03 -10.45
C GLN A 1 -23.18 1.47 -10.21
N GLN A 2 -22.47 1.19 -11.28
CA GLN A 2 -21.02 0.92 -11.15
C GLN A 2 -20.36 2.16 -10.56
N PRO A 3 -19.56 2.03 -9.50
CA PRO A 3 -18.80 3.16 -8.98
C PRO A 3 -17.91 3.72 -10.10
N SER A 4 -17.87 5.03 -10.22
CA SER A 4 -17.00 5.67 -11.21
C SER A 4 -15.55 5.26 -10.99
N SER A 5 -14.75 5.15 -12.06
CA SER A 5 -13.33 4.81 -11.97
C SER A 5 -12.57 5.68 -10.95
N ALA A 6 -12.98 6.95 -10.79
CA ALA A 6 -12.44 7.85 -9.78
C ALA A 6 -12.75 7.41 -8.34
N ALA A 7 -13.94 6.84 -8.07
CA ALA A 7 -14.27 6.31 -6.73
C ALA A 7 -13.48 5.04 -6.43
N SER A 8 -13.25 4.18 -7.44
CA SER A 8 -12.38 3.00 -7.31
C SER A 8 -10.93 3.39 -7.00
N ASP A 9 -10.39 4.43 -7.64
CA ASP A 9 -9.03 4.91 -7.39
C ASP A 9 -8.86 5.57 -6.01
N VAL A 10 -9.89 6.23 -5.48
CA VAL A 10 -9.87 6.79 -4.11
C VAL A 10 -9.89 5.66 -3.08
N TYR A 11 -10.63 4.58 -3.34
CA TYR A 11 -10.66 3.41 -2.44
C TYR A 11 -9.33 2.65 -2.42
N LYS A 12 -8.61 2.60 -3.55
CA LYS A 12 -7.28 2.00 -3.66
C LYS A 12 -6.17 2.80 -2.94
N ARG A 13 -6.43 4.05 -2.56
CA ARG A 13 -5.47 4.94 -1.89
C ARG A 13 -5.72 5.10 -0.39
N GLN A 14 -6.53 4.24 0.21
CA GLN A 14 -6.66 4.25 1.67
C GLN A 14 -5.34 3.82 2.31
N PRO A 15 -4.93 4.48 3.42
CA PRO A 15 -3.71 4.07 4.11
C PRO A 15 -3.83 2.61 4.54
N VAL A 16 -2.84 1.82 4.18
CA VAL A 16 -2.72 0.44 4.64
C VAL A 16 -2.46 0.49 6.14
N PHE A 17 -3.36 -0.10 6.92
CA PHE A 17 -3.27 -0.07 8.38
C PHE A 17 -2.33 -1.13 8.95
N SER A 18 -1.99 -2.16 8.18
CA SER A 18 -1.12 -3.27 8.59
C SER A 18 0.16 -3.33 7.76
N ASP A 19 1.27 -3.70 8.42
CA ASP A 19 2.59 -3.79 7.78
C ASP A 19 2.71 -5.03 6.87
N ILE A 20 2.03 -6.11 7.26
CA ILE A 20 1.94 -7.37 6.53
C ILE A 20 0.48 -7.71 6.32
N ASN A 21 0.12 -8.06 5.11
CA ASN A 21 -1.25 -8.41 4.77
C ASN A 21 -1.30 -9.56 3.77
N PHE A 22 -2.16 -10.53 4.03
CA PHE A 22 -2.45 -11.62 3.13
C PHE A 22 -3.95 -11.83 3.03
N LYS A 23 -4.44 -12.01 1.81
CA LYS A 23 -5.85 -12.26 1.50
C LYS A 23 -6.03 -13.71 1.05
N ILE A 24 -6.81 -14.49 1.79
CA ILE A 24 -7.19 -15.85 1.43
C ILE A 24 -8.55 -15.76 0.73
N TYR A 25 -8.62 -16.21 -0.50
CA TYR A 25 -9.86 -16.28 -1.30
C TYR A 25 -10.45 -17.66 -1.21
N GLY A 26 -11.79 -17.77 -1.06
CA GLY A 26 -12.48 -19.05 -1.04
C GLY A 26 -13.99 -18.89 -0.77
N ASP A 27 -14.75 -19.97 -0.94
CA ASP A 27 -16.22 -19.92 -0.87
C ASP A 27 -16.79 -20.27 0.51
N ASP A 28 -16.14 -21.18 1.25
CA ASP A 28 -16.62 -21.62 2.57
C ASP A 28 -16.05 -20.75 3.67
N PRO A 29 -16.89 -19.99 4.41
CA PRO A 29 -16.43 -19.09 5.49
C PRO A 29 -15.79 -19.85 6.67
N PHE A 30 -16.21 -21.10 6.95
CA PHE A 30 -15.63 -21.88 8.03
C PHE A 30 -14.20 -22.33 7.70
N LEU A 31 -13.98 -22.75 6.45
CA LEU A 31 -12.66 -23.13 5.99
C LEU A 31 -11.75 -21.91 5.84
N LEU A 32 -12.28 -20.77 5.36
CA LEU A 32 -11.55 -19.50 5.32
C LEU A 32 -11.07 -19.06 6.71
N LYS A 33 -11.92 -19.23 7.74
CA LYS A 33 -11.54 -18.95 9.11
C LYS A 33 -10.40 -19.83 9.57
N LYS A 34 -10.51 -21.16 9.38
CA LYS A 34 -9.47 -22.12 9.78
C LYS A 34 -8.14 -21.84 9.07
N LEU A 35 -8.17 -21.57 7.77
CA LEU A 35 -6.97 -21.22 6.99
C LEU A 35 -6.37 -19.88 7.45
N GLY A 36 -7.22 -18.92 7.85
CA GLY A 36 -6.76 -17.67 8.43
C GLY A 36 -6.05 -17.87 9.76
N GLU A 37 -6.60 -18.68 10.67
CA GLU A 37 -5.97 -19.00 11.94
C GLU A 37 -4.60 -19.73 11.75
N GLU A 38 -4.50 -20.61 10.76
CA GLU A 38 -3.23 -21.27 10.43
C GLU A 38 -2.20 -20.25 9.88
N LEU A 39 -2.62 -19.35 9.02
CA LEU A 39 -1.75 -18.30 8.48
C LEU A 39 -1.33 -17.28 9.55
N GLU A 40 -2.22 -16.92 10.48
CA GLU A 40 -1.87 -16.10 11.64
C GLU A 40 -0.73 -16.70 12.46
N LEU A 41 -0.76 -18.03 12.70
CA LEU A 41 0.32 -18.72 13.41
C LEU A 41 1.64 -18.63 12.66
N ILE A 42 1.61 -18.78 11.32
CA ILE A 42 2.81 -18.65 10.49
C ILE A 42 3.40 -17.25 10.59
N ILE A 43 2.57 -16.21 10.48
CA ILE A 43 3.02 -14.81 10.56
C ILE A 43 3.56 -14.51 11.97
N ASN A 44 2.89 -15.00 13.00
CA ASN A 44 3.27 -14.76 14.40
C ASN A 44 4.54 -15.50 14.84
N ASN A 45 5.02 -16.50 14.06
CA ASN A 45 6.31 -17.15 14.30
C ASN A 45 7.50 -16.21 14.06
N SER A 46 7.32 -15.12 13.34
CA SER A 46 8.39 -14.14 13.16
C SER A 46 8.62 -13.32 14.44
N PRO A 47 9.86 -13.20 14.92
CA PRO A 47 10.19 -12.41 16.10
C PRO A 47 9.90 -10.92 15.94
N ASP A 48 9.80 -10.46 14.71
CA ASP A 48 9.56 -9.06 14.36
C ASP A 48 8.08 -8.67 14.41
N VAL A 49 7.18 -9.66 14.47
CA VAL A 49 5.72 -9.43 14.51
C VAL A 49 5.26 -9.16 15.93
N SER A 50 4.53 -8.07 16.11
CA SER A 50 3.95 -7.64 17.38
C SER A 50 2.64 -8.35 17.67
N HIS A 51 1.74 -8.39 16.67
CA HIS A 51 0.45 -9.08 16.76
C HIS A 51 -0.10 -9.33 15.35
N THR A 52 -1.01 -10.28 15.28
CA THR A 52 -1.72 -10.65 14.05
C THR A 52 -3.23 -10.56 14.27
N LYS A 53 -3.97 -10.45 13.18
CA LYS A 53 -5.43 -10.43 13.19
C LYS A 53 -5.94 -11.06 11.91
N SER A 54 -6.86 -12.01 12.04
CA SER A 54 -7.64 -12.51 10.92
C SER A 54 -9.07 -11.97 11.00
N GLU A 55 -9.55 -11.40 9.93
CA GLU A 55 -10.87 -10.74 9.92
C GLU A 55 -12.01 -11.75 10.12
N ALA A 56 -11.90 -12.94 9.53
CA ALA A 56 -12.86 -14.03 9.73
C ALA A 56 -12.80 -14.66 11.13
N SER A 57 -11.71 -14.46 11.88
CA SER A 57 -11.57 -14.95 13.26
C SER A 57 -12.26 -14.04 14.28
N ASN A 58 -12.63 -12.82 13.89
CA ASN A 58 -13.44 -11.91 14.71
C ASN A 58 -14.85 -12.49 14.86
N SER A 59 -15.01 -13.39 15.83
CA SER A 59 -16.31 -13.89 16.20
C SER A 59 -16.88 -13.00 17.32
N SER A 60 -17.99 -12.34 17.08
CA SER A 60 -18.79 -11.76 18.13
C SER A 60 -19.61 -12.84 18.82
N THR A 61 -19.69 -12.78 20.13
CA THR A 61 -20.63 -13.65 20.86
C THR A 61 -22.01 -13.00 20.79
N SER A 62 -22.98 -13.70 20.21
CA SER A 62 -24.37 -13.30 20.22
C SER A 62 -25.15 -14.10 21.28
N ILE A 63 -26.06 -13.42 21.93
CA ILE A 63 -27.05 -14.06 22.78
C ILE A 63 -28.26 -14.33 21.92
N GLU A 64 -28.57 -15.61 21.70
CA GLU A 64 -29.75 -16.03 20.99
C GLU A 64 -30.76 -16.60 21.96
N PHE A 65 -32.03 -16.21 21.81
CA PHE A 65 -33.13 -16.79 22.54
C PHE A 65 -33.92 -17.69 21.59
N GLU A 66 -33.87 -19.01 21.86
CA GLU A 66 -34.58 -20.02 21.09
C GLU A 66 -35.93 -20.29 21.74
N PHE A 67 -37.02 -19.94 21.06
CA PHE A 67 -38.36 -20.18 21.54
C PHE A 67 -38.75 -21.64 21.39
N ASP A 68 -39.30 -22.22 22.47
CA ASP A 68 -39.96 -23.53 22.43
C ASP A 68 -41.36 -23.37 21.84
N SER A 69 -41.50 -23.76 20.56
CA SER A 69 -42.74 -23.64 19.83
C SER A 69 -43.93 -24.38 20.50
N SER A 70 -43.63 -25.45 21.23
CA SER A 70 -44.62 -26.22 21.97
C SER A 70 -45.18 -25.43 23.15
N ASN A 71 -44.31 -24.89 23.99
CA ASN A 71 -44.67 -24.09 25.14
C ASN A 71 -45.37 -22.78 24.77
N VAL A 72 -44.90 -22.14 23.69
CA VAL A 72 -45.52 -20.92 23.16
C VAL A 72 -46.95 -21.23 22.66
N SER A 73 -47.13 -22.32 21.89
CA SER A 73 -48.45 -22.72 21.37
C SER A 73 -49.41 -23.13 22.46
N LEU A 74 -48.96 -23.89 23.47
CA LEU A 74 -49.79 -24.31 24.59
C LEU A 74 -50.28 -23.10 25.42
N SER A 75 -49.47 -22.02 25.49
CA SER A 75 -49.88 -20.79 26.18
C SER A 75 -50.78 -19.88 25.37
N GLY A 76 -51.10 -20.24 24.16
CA GLY A 76 -51.92 -19.42 23.24
C GLY A 76 -51.26 -18.14 22.76
N LYS A 77 -49.92 -18.01 22.88
CA LYS A 77 -49.18 -16.80 22.57
C LYS A 77 -48.53 -16.83 21.18
N ASN A 78 -48.22 -15.63 20.68
CA ASN A 78 -47.55 -15.47 19.41
C ASN A 78 -46.06 -15.21 19.61
N THR A 79 -45.23 -16.04 19.02
CA THR A 79 -43.74 -15.93 19.09
C THR A 79 -43.25 -14.53 18.66
N GLY A 80 -43.90 -13.91 17.67
CA GLY A 80 -43.53 -12.56 17.22
C GLY A 80 -43.73 -11.49 18.29
N ILE A 81 -44.86 -11.55 19.01
CA ILE A 81 -45.14 -10.62 20.10
C ILE A 81 -44.13 -10.83 21.26
N LEU A 82 -43.80 -12.07 21.62
CA LEU A 82 -42.81 -12.39 22.63
C LEU A 82 -41.41 -11.89 22.24
N ALA A 83 -41.03 -12.04 20.98
CA ALA A 83 -39.76 -11.55 20.45
C ALA A 83 -39.68 -10.02 20.49
N GLU A 84 -40.77 -9.33 20.11
CA GLU A 84 -40.86 -7.86 20.18
C GLU A 84 -40.76 -7.35 21.59
N GLN A 85 -41.44 -8.00 22.55
CA GLN A 85 -41.36 -7.66 23.97
C GLN A 85 -39.95 -7.90 24.54
N LEU A 86 -39.30 -9.01 24.17
CA LEU A 86 -37.91 -9.29 24.54
C LEU A 86 -36.96 -8.23 23.99
N TYR A 87 -37.16 -7.86 22.73
CA TYR A 87 -36.39 -6.79 22.09
C TYR A 87 -36.59 -5.44 22.79
N ALA A 88 -37.85 -5.08 23.07
CA ALA A 88 -38.20 -3.85 23.76
C ALA A 88 -37.61 -3.76 25.16
N ALA A 89 -37.65 -4.85 25.90
CA ALA A 89 -37.10 -4.94 27.26
C ALA A 89 -35.55 -4.81 27.26
N ASN A 90 -34.87 -5.40 26.29
CA ASN A 90 -33.39 -5.37 26.19
C ASN A 90 -32.86 -4.06 25.57
N ASN A 91 -33.47 -3.63 24.46
CA ASN A 91 -32.99 -2.47 23.68
C ASN A 91 -33.73 -1.16 24.01
N GLY A 92 -34.88 -1.27 24.67
CA GLY A 92 -35.78 -0.16 24.92
C GLY A 92 -36.61 0.18 23.68
N VAL A 93 -37.65 0.99 23.93
CA VAL A 93 -38.59 1.45 22.88
C VAL A 93 -38.43 2.96 22.70
N ILE A 94 -38.39 3.43 21.48
CA ILE A 94 -38.46 4.86 21.18
C ILE A 94 -39.92 5.28 21.28
N VAL A 95 -40.23 6.07 22.28
CA VAL A 95 -41.60 6.53 22.58
C VAL A 95 -41.92 7.90 21.96
N GLY A 96 -40.93 8.60 21.49
CA GLY A 96 -41.09 9.90 20.86
C GLY A 96 -39.75 10.56 20.56
N THR A 97 -39.82 11.78 20.01
CA THR A 97 -38.65 12.62 19.77
C THR A 97 -38.82 13.95 20.48
N MET A 98 -37.73 14.53 20.97
CA MET A 98 -37.64 15.87 21.51
C MET A 98 -36.77 16.73 20.62
N LEU A 99 -37.20 17.94 20.32
CA LEU A 99 -36.42 18.91 19.56
C LEU A 99 -35.47 19.67 20.51
N ASP A 100 -34.17 19.48 20.31
CA ASP A 100 -33.13 20.26 20.97
C ASP A 100 -32.41 21.14 19.97
N SER A 101 -32.65 22.45 20.09
CA SER A 101 -32.11 23.51 19.21
C SER A 101 -32.50 23.29 17.73
N ASN A 102 -31.88 22.38 17.01
CA ASN A 102 -32.14 22.09 15.59
C ASN A 102 -31.98 20.60 15.25
N LYS A 103 -31.92 19.73 16.30
CA LYS A 103 -31.79 18.28 16.15
C LYS A 103 -32.92 17.57 16.87
N GLU A 104 -33.50 16.58 16.20
CA GLU A 104 -34.46 15.66 16.83
C GLU A 104 -33.64 14.61 17.62
N ILE A 105 -33.92 14.54 18.91
CA ILE A 105 -33.31 13.56 19.85
C ILE A 105 -34.38 12.53 20.17
N PRO A 106 -34.18 11.23 19.89
CA PRO A 106 -35.13 10.19 20.23
C PRO A 106 -35.18 9.95 21.76
N ILE A 107 -36.38 9.91 22.30
CA ILE A 107 -36.61 9.54 23.69
C ILE A 107 -36.79 8.03 23.73
N ARG A 108 -35.84 7.33 24.39
CA ARG A 108 -35.86 5.87 24.52
C ARG A 108 -36.18 5.51 25.97
N VAL A 109 -37.22 4.73 26.15
CA VAL A 109 -37.58 4.13 27.43
C VAL A 109 -36.99 2.72 27.50
N LYS A 110 -36.23 2.42 28.52
CA LYS A 110 -35.59 1.12 28.73
C LYS A 110 -35.87 0.64 30.16
N GLY A 111 -36.11 -0.66 30.30
CA GLY A 111 -36.22 -1.29 31.62
C GLY A 111 -34.89 -1.20 32.40
N ILE A 112 -34.96 -1.09 33.71
CA ILE A 112 -33.77 -1.13 34.58
C ILE A 112 -33.33 -2.59 34.67
N THR A 113 -32.28 -2.95 33.89
CA THR A 113 -31.67 -4.27 33.95
C THR A 113 -30.33 -4.11 34.67
N ASN A 114 -30.05 -4.87 35.71
CA ASN A 114 -28.73 -4.95 36.33
C ASN A 114 -27.76 -5.60 35.34
N SER A 115 -26.84 -4.80 34.81
CA SER A 115 -25.99 -5.09 33.65
C SER A 115 -24.90 -6.13 33.88
N ASN A 116 -24.78 -6.74 35.05
CA ASN A 116 -23.64 -7.60 35.40
C ASN A 116 -23.83 -9.08 35.09
N ASP A 117 -25.02 -9.51 34.72
CA ASP A 117 -25.30 -10.91 34.37
C ASP A 117 -26.15 -11.00 33.10
N ILE A 118 -25.51 -10.94 31.97
CA ILE A 118 -26.16 -10.87 30.64
C ILE A 118 -26.88 -12.19 30.31
N THR A 119 -26.34 -13.33 30.74
CA THR A 119 -26.90 -14.64 30.45
C THR A 119 -28.04 -15.04 31.41
N GLY A 120 -27.90 -14.69 32.68
CA GLY A 120 -28.92 -14.91 33.68
C GLY A 120 -30.12 -13.95 33.55
N SER A 121 -29.82 -12.69 33.16
CA SER A 121 -30.85 -11.64 33.02
C SER A 121 -31.88 -11.94 31.94
N SER A 122 -31.48 -12.57 30.83
CA SER A 122 -32.40 -12.91 29.71
C SER A 122 -33.44 -13.95 30.13
N SER A 123 -33.06 -14.92 30.94
CA SER A 123 -33.97 -15.99 31.41
C SER A 123 -34.93 -15.54 32.51
N ILE A 124 -34.53 -14.55 33.30
CA ILE A 124 -35.31 -13.99 34.40
C ILE A 124 -36.11 -12.73 33.99
N MET A 125 -35.95 -12.30 32.76
CA MET A 125 -36.63 -11.14 32.23
C MET A 125 -38.14 -11.34 32.29
N SER A 126 -38.83 -10.41 32.97
CA SER A 126 -40.29 -10.41 33.10
C SER A 126 -40.90 -9.67 31.93
N ILE A 127 -41.87 -10.30 31.29
CA ILE A 127 -42.64 -9.71 30.21
C ILE A 127 -44.10 -9.55 30.63
N PRO A 128 -44.74 -8.42 30.30
CA PRO A 128 -46.17 -8.27 30.53
C PRO A 128 -46.95 -9.15 29.56
N THR A 129 -47.90 -9.88 30.08
CA THR A 129 -48.82 -10.72 29.27
C THR A 129 -50.27 -10.42 29.66
N ASP A 130 -51.20 -10.92 28.89
CA ASP A 130 -52.64 -10.74 29.15
C ASP A 130 -53.10 -11.35 30.46
N VAL A 131 -52.32 -12.28 31.00
CA VAL A 131 -52.61 -12.98 32.29
C VAL A 131 -51.78 -12.42 33.45
N GLY A 132 -50.85 -11.49 33.20
CA GLY A 132 -50.01 -10.91 34.20
C GLY A 132 -48.55 -10.81 33.79
N ILE A 133 -47.61 -10.79 34.73
CA ILE A 133 -46.18 -10.74 34.48
C ILE A 133 -45.63 -12.17 34.49
N GLU A 134 -45.00 -12.58 33.39
CA GLU A 134 -44.42 -13.90 33.24
C GLU A 134 -42.93 -13.83 32.89
N PHE A 135 -42.19 -14.89 33.22
CA PHE A 135 -40.77 -14.96 32.87
C PHE A 135 -40.57 -15.48 31.44
N ILE A 136 -39.77 -14.79 30.66
CA ILE A 136 -39.48 -15.18 29.26
C ILE A 136 -38.84 -16.59 29.17
N GLY A 137 -38.06 -16.98 30.18
CA GLY A 137 -37.46 -18.31 30.27
C GLY A 137 -38.45 -19.47 30.30
N SER A 138 -39.76 -19.23 30.58
CA SER A 138 -40.81 -20.24 30.44
C SER A 138 -41.11 -20.59 29.00
N TYR A 139 -40.74 -19.76 28.05
CA TYR A 139 -41.04 -19.87 26.62
C TYR A 139 -39.86 -20.29 25.74
N GLY A 140 -38.66 -20.46 26.33
CA GLY A 140 -37.46 -20.83 25.58
C GLY A 140 -36.20 -20.83 26.41
N LYS A 141 -35.07 -20.96 25.72
CA LYS A 141 -33.74 -20.99 26.30
C LYS A 141 -32.83 -19.96 25.68
N THR A 142 -31.98 -19.38 26.54
CA THR A 142 -30.89 -18.49 26.07
C THR A 142 -29.66 -19.34 25.77
N SER A 143 -29.08 -19.16 24.61
CA SER A 143 -27.81 -19.76 24.20
C SER A 143 -26.82 -18.67 23.79
N LEU A 144 -25.54 -18.94 24.05
CA LEU A 144 -24.43 -18.10 23.59
C LEU A 144 -23.88 -18.75 22.32
N ASN A 145 -24.13 -18.09 21.20
CA ASN A 145 -23.61 -18.55 19.93
C ASN A 145 -22.51 -17.62 19.43
N LYS A 146 -21.45 -18.23 18.90
CA LYS A 146 -20.44 -17.46 18.20
C LYS A 146 -20.96 -17.10 16.80
N MET A 147 -21.24 -15.85 16.57
CA MET A 147 -21.50 -15.36 15.23
C MET A 147 -20.19 -15.25 14.46
N SER A 148 -20.22 -15.69 13.22
CA SER A 148 -19.14 -15.39 12.27
C SER A 148 -19.00 -13.88 12.14
N GLY A 149 -17.77 -13.37 12.10
CA GLY A 149 -17.49 -11.97 11.87
C GLY A 149 -18.00 -11.50 10.49
N ASP A 150 -17.67 -10.28 10.14
CA ASP A 150 -18.02 -9.73 8.85
C ASP A 150 -17.43 -10.57 7.70
N ILE A 151 -18.24 -10.81 6.68
CA ILE A 151 -17.80 -11.54 5.49
C ILE A 151 -17.36 -10.52 4.45
N ALA A 152 -16.05 -10.28 4.39
CA ALA A 152 -15.47 -9.40 3.39
C ALA A 152 -15.49 -10.05 1.98
N ARG A 153 -15.66 -9.22 0.97
CA ARG A 153 -15.58 -9.62 -0.43
C ARG A 153 -14.78 -8.62 -1.25
N VAL A 154 -13.89 -9.17 -2.10
CA VAL A 154 -13.16 -8.38 -3.09
C VAL A 154 -13.49 -8.97 -4.46
N ASP A 155 -13.91 -8.13 -5.40
CA ASP A 155 -14.35 -8.53 -6.75
C ASP A 155 -15.42 -9.65 -6.76
N GLY A 156 -16.31 -9.62 -5.77
CA GLY A 156 -17.40 -10.60 -5.62
C GLY A 156 -17.00 -11.92 -4.95
N GLN A 157 -15.71 -12.21 -4.80
CA GLN A 157 -15.19 -13.40 -4.10
C GLN A 157 -15.07 -13.13 -2.61
N ARG A 158 -15.40 -14.12 -1.78
CA ARG A 158 -15.19 -14.04 -0.34
C ARG A 158 -13.70 -14.09 -0.04
N ILE A 159 -13.28 -13.26 0.91
CA ILE A 159 -11.92 -13.23 1.40
C ILE A 159 -11.88 -13.38 2.93
N ASN A 160 -10.76 -13.87 3.41
CA ASN A 160 -10.31 -13.64 4.78
C ASN A 160 -9.03 -12.84 4.72
N ASP A 161 -9.06 -11.66 5.31
CA ASP A 161 -7.92 -10.76 5.40
C ASP A 161 -7.14 -11.07 6.67
N VAL A 162 -5.86 -11.43 6.50
CA VAL A 162 -4.95 -11.77 7.62
C VAL A 162 -3.87 -10.69 7.67
N GLU A 163 -3.91 -9.92 8.73
CA GLU A 163 -3.08 -8.75 8.96
C GLU A 163 -2.03 -9.04 10.03
N GLY A 164 -0.85 -8.46 9.86
CA GLY A 164 0.23 -8.49 10.83
C GLY A 164 0.86 -7.12 11.03
N TRP A 165 1.14 -6.77 12.27
CA TRP A 165 1.85 -5.54 12.65
C TRP A 165 3.22 -5.89 13.20
N ILE A 166 4.24 -5.16 12.78
CA ILE A 166 5.63 -5.35 13.19
C ILE A 166 6.04 -4.33 14.26
N TRP A 167 7.10 -4.66 14.99
CA TRP A 167 7.67 -3.74 15.98
C TRP A 167 8.28 -2.52 15.29
N THR A 168 8.13 -1.36 15.94
CA THR A 168 8.71 -0.10 15.44
C THR A 168 10.22 -0.22 15.23
N GLY A 169 10.67 0.06 14.02
CA GLY A 169 12.09 0.01 13.63
C GLY A 169 12.49 -1.22 12.81
N THR A 170 11.60 -2.20 12.68
CA THR A 170 11.76 -3.32 11.73
C THR A 170 11.22 -2.95 10.34
N LEU A 171 11.72 -3.67 9.34
CA LEU A 171 11.32 -3.46 7.95
C LEU A 171 10.32 -4.56 7.53
N PRO A 172 9.12 -4.21 7.02
CA PRO A 172 8.15 -5.19 6.54
C PRO A 172 8.75 -6.22 5.59
N HIS A 173 9.60 -5.78 4.67
CA HIS A 173 10.26 -6.67 3.71
C HIS A 173 11.18 -7.73 4.36
N ALA A 174 11.87 -7.39 5.46
CA ALA A 174 12.71 -8.36 6.15
C ALA A 174 11.86 -9.46 6.81
N THR A 175 10.77 -9.05 7.44
CA THR A 175 9.79 -9.97 8.05
C THR A 175 9.10 -10.84 6.99
N GLU A 176 8.70 -10.25 5.85
CA GLU A 176 8.15 -10.98 4.72
C GLU A 176 9.11 -12.04 4.17
N GLN A 177 10.40 -11.71 4.06
CA GLN A 177 11.43 -12.68 3.67
C GLN A 177 11.59 -13.82 4.66
N PHE A 178 11.51 -13.53 5.97
CA PHE A 178 11.62 -14.53 7.02
C PHE A 178 10.50 -15.57 6.94
N ILE A 179 9.24 -15.13 6.74
CA ILE A 179 8.07 -16.02 6.68
C ILE A 179 7.82 -16.60 5.28
N LYS A 180 8.60 -16.21 4.27
CA LYS A 180 8.33 -16.52 2.86
C LYS A 180 8.24 -18.03 2.58
N GLU A 181 9.16 -18.81 3.14
CA GLU A 181 9.18 -20.27 2.91
C GLU A 181 7.94 -20.93 3.50
N ASP A 182 7.57 -20.57 4.72
CA ASP A 182 6.39 -21.09 5.41
C ASP A 182 5.09 -20.69 4.69
N VAL A 183 5.00 -19.47 4.22
CA VAL A 183 3.85 -18.97 3.43
C VAL A 183 3.76 -19.67 2.07
N GLU A 184 4.87 -19.97 1.40
CA GLU A 184 4.86 -20.73 0.15
C GLU A 184 4.49 -22.22 0.39
N GLU A 185 4.89 -22.79 1.52
CA GLU A 185 4.46 -24.14 1.91
C GLU A 185 2.95 -24.16 2.21
N PHE A 186 2.44 -23.18 2.93
CA PHE A 186 1.01 -22.98 3.19
C PHE A 186 0.23 -22.83 1.87
N ARG A 187 0.73 -22.02 0.93
CA ARG A 187 0.11 -21.83 -0.39
C ARG A 187 -0.05 -23.14 -1.16
N LYS A 188 0.94 -24.04 -1.08
CA LYS A 188 0.89 -25.36 -1.74
C LYS A 188 -0.11 -26.33 -1.08
N LYS A 189 -0.41 -26.12 0.19
CA LYS A 189 -1.36 -26.94 0.97
C LYS A 189 -2.81 -26.47 0.84
N LEU A 190 -3.07 -25.33 0.19
CA LEU A 190 -4.42 -24.81 0.04
C LEU A 190 -5.30 -25.78 -0.76
N PRO A 191 -6.56 -26.00 -0.32
CA PRO A 191 -7.52 -26.83 -1.04
C PRO A 191 -7.86 -26.25 -2.43
N PRO A 192 -8.33 -27.09 -3.37
CA PRO A 192 -8.82 -26.62 -4.66
C PRO A 192 -9.93 -25.55 -4.49
N GLY A 193 -9.84 -24.46 -5.25
CA GLY A 193 -10.77 -23.34 -5.16
C GLY A 193 -10.36 -22.25 -4.16
N TYR A 194 -9.28 -22.47 -3.41
CA TYR A 194 -8.70 -21.46 -2.51
C TYR A 194 -7.41 -20.90 -3.09
N SER A 195 -7.19 -19.62 -2.88
CA SER A 195 -5.94 -18.95 -3.31
C SER A 195 -5.48 -17.94 -2.28
N LEU A 196 -4.16 -17.79 -2.18
CA LEU A 196 -3.51 -16.82 -1.31
C LEU A 196 -2.89 -15.72 -2.16
N LYS A 197 -3.25 -14.47 -1.90
CA LYS A 197 -2.59 -13.30 -2.47
C LYS A 197 -1.98 -12.46 -1.36
N GLN A 198 -0.83 -11.89 -1.65
CA GLN A 198 -0.25 -10.88 -0.80
C GLN A 198 -1.02 -9.58 -1.02
N GLY A 199 -1.45 -8.95 0.04
CA GLY A 199 -2.19 -7.70 0.04
C GLY A 199 -1.38 -6.55 0.64
N GLY A 200 -2.06 -5.44 0.90
CA GLY A 200 -1.49 -4.32 1.63
C GLY A 200 -0.40 -3.57 0.88
N GLU A 201 0.56 -3.03 1.64
CA GLU A 201 1.66 -2.23 1.08
C GLU A 201 2.51 -3.01 0.06
N ALA A 202 2.67 -4.31 0.25
CA ALA A 202 3.45 -5.15 -0.64
C ALA A 202 2.79 -5.33 -2.02
N GLU A 203 1.47 -5.48 -2.07
CA GLU A 203 0.69 -5.54 -3.31
C GLU A 203 0.77 -4.20 -4.07
N GLU A 204 0.49 -3.09 -3.37
CA GLU A 204 0.55 -1.74 -3.98
C GLU A 204 1.96 -1.39 -4.46
N ARG A 205 2.98 -1.77 -3.70
CA ARG A 205 4.39 -1.59 -4.07
C ARG A 205 4.73 -2.40 -5.31
N GLY A 206 4.31 -3.67 -5.37
CA GLY A 206 4.53 -4.55 -6.51
C GLY A 206 3.84 -4.06 -7.78
N GLU A 207 2.56 -3.68 -7.68
CA GLU A 207 1.80 -3.13 -8.80
C GLU A 207 2.41 -1.81 -9.29
N SER A 208 2.73 -0.89 -8.38
CA SER A 208 3.33 0.39 -8.72
C SER A 208 4.70 0.24 -9.36
N GLN A 209 5.55 -0.66 -8.86
CA GLN A 209 6.84 -0.97 -9.49
C GLN A 209 6.66 -1.58 -10.87
N SER A 210 5.73 -2.52 -11.04
CA SER A 210 5.45 -3.12 -12.34
C SER A 210 4.97 -2.09 -13.37
N GLN A 211 4.09 -1.18 -12.97
CA GLN A 211 3.62 -0.06 -13.80
C GLN A 211 4.75 0.90 -14.17
N ILE A 212 5.65 1.20 -13.22
CA ILE A 212 6.81 2.04 -13.48
C ILE A 212 7.74 1.39 -14.49
N TYR A 213 8.09 0.10 -14.32
CA TYR A 213 9.01 -0.59 -15.24
C TYR A 213 8.41 -0.74 -16.64
N SER A 214 7.14 -1.05 -16.76
CA SER A 214 6.47 -1.12 -18.06
C SER A 214 6.42 0.24 -18.75
N SER A 215 6.14 1.30 -18.01
CA SER A 215 6.15 2.68 -18.53
C SER A 215 7.56 3.17 -18.87
N ALA A 216 8.57 2.80 -18.06
CA ALA A 216 9.96 3.21 -18.26
C ALA A 216 10.50 2.75 -19.63
N LEU A 217 10.10 1.54 -20.09
CA LEU A 217 10.48 1.07 -21.43
C LEU A 217 9.95 1.98 -22.54
N ILE A 218 8.67 2.37 -22.42
CA ILE A 218 8.03 3.26 -23.40
C ILE A 218 8.72 4.63 -23.42
N TYR A 219 9.00 5.19 -22.24
CA TYR A 219 9.72 6.46 -22.11
C TYR A 219 11.13 6.38 -22.68
N LEU A 220 11.85 5.29 -22.46
CA LEU A 220 13.19 5.09 -23.00
C LEU A 220 13.20 5.06 -24.54
N VAL A 221 12.20 4.41 -25.15
CA VAL A 221 12.04 4.42 -26.60
C VAL A 221 11.72 5.82 -27.12
N LEU A 222 10.78 6.53 -26.50
CA LEU A 222 10.40 7.90 -26.89
C LEU A 222 11.57 8.88 -26.76
N ILE A 223 12.31 8.82 -25.64
CA ILE A 223 13.52 9.63 -25.41
C ILE A 223 14.56 9.31 -26.47
N SER A 224 14.78 8.02 -26.79
CA SER A 224 15.75 7.60 -27.80
C SER A 224 15.42 8.16 -29.18
N ILE A 225 14.15 8.11 -29.58
CA ILE A 225 13.66 8.70 -30.82
C ILE A 225 13.89 10.22 -30.80
N GLY A 226 13.49 10.91 -29.73
CA GLY A 226 13.71 12.35 -29.62
C GLY A 226 15.18 12.75 -29.67
N LEU A 227 16.06 11.97 -29.04
CA LEU A 227 17.52 12.19 -29.09
C LEU A 227 18.09 11.98 -30.50
N VAL A 228 17.64 10.95 -31.21
CA VAL A 228 18.07 10.72 -32.60
C VAL A 228 17.68 11.89 -33.48
N PHE A 229 16.46 12.41 -33.36
CA PHE A 229 16.03 13.59 -34.12
C PHE A 229 16.81 14.85 -33.70
N ALA A 230 17.01 15.09 -32.42
CA ALA A 230 17.72 16.28 -31.93
C ALA A 230 19.21 16.27 -32.32
N LEU A 231 19.86 15.13 -32.25
CA LEU A 231 21.29 14.99 -32.49
C LEU A 231 21.62 14.58 -33.95
N ASN A 232 20.63 14.13 -34.70
CA ASN A 232 20.81 13.56 -36.04
C ASN A 232 21.96 12.53 -36.12
N SER A 233 22.07 11.67 -35.07
CA SER A 233 23.16 10.69 -34.98
C SER A 233 22.86 9.59 -33.97
N PHE A 234 22.77 8.34 -34.42
CA PHE A 234 22.58 7.18 -33.54
C PHE A 234 23.78 6.97 -32.58
N ARG A 235 25.01 7.21 -33.02
CA ARG A 235 26.19 7.03 -32.15
C ARG A 235 26.19 7.96 -30.96
N GLN A 236 25.80 9.21 -31.18
CA GLN A 236 25.70 10.22 -30.11
C GLN A 236 24.52 9.93 -29.18
N THR A 237 23.41 9.43 -29.68
CA THR A 237 22.27 8.98 -28.87
C THR A 237 22.66 7.84 -27.94
N ILE A 238 23.37 6.82 -28.46
CA ILE A 238 23.87 5.71 -27.64
C ILE A 238 24.82 6.22 -26.56
N LEU A 239 25.67 7.18 -26.87
CA LEU A 239 26.57 7.80 -25.89
C LEU A 239 25.79 8.45 -24.73
N ILE A 240 24.75 9.23 -25.03
CA ILE A 240 23.91 9.86 -23.98
C ILE A 240 23.17 8.78 -23.18
N LEU A 241 22.60 7.77 -23.83
CA LEU A 241 21.93 6.68 -23.14
C LEU A 241 22.88 5.90 -22.21
N SER A 242 24.16 5.76 -22.57
CA SER A 242 25.14 5.14 -21.69
C SER A 242 25.37 5.96 -20.41
N VAL A 243 25.36 7.29 -20.48
CA VAL A 243 25.42 8.16 -19.29
C VAL A 243 24.18 8.01 -18.44
N ALA A 244 23.00 7.90 -19.05
CA ALA A 244 21.75 7.67 -18.33
C ALA A 244 21.79 6.37 -17.53
N ILE A 245 22.34 5.29 -18.09
CA ILE A 245 22.50 4.02 -17.35
C ILE A 245 23.51 4.17 -16.20
N LEU A 246 24.63 4.84 -16.45
CA LEU A 246 25.63 5.11 -15.40
C LEU A 246 25.06 5.94 -14.26
N SER A 247 24.19 6.92 -14.57
CA SER A 247 23.57 7.77 -13.56
C SER A 247 22.68 7.00 -12.59
N VAL A 248 21.98 5.97 -13.06
CA VAL A 248 21.21 5.06 -12.19
C VAL A 248 22.14 4.35 -11.21
N GLY A 249 23.29 3.84 -11.69
CA GLY A 249 24.29 3.25 -10.79
C GLY A 249 24.79 4.23 -9.73
N LEU A 250 24.99 5.49 -10.10
CA LEU A 250 25.40 6.55 -9.16
C LEU A 250 24.30 6.90 -8.15
N SER A 251 23.01 6.76 -8.51
CA SER A 251 21.91 6.88 -7.55
C SER A 251 21.99 5.80 -6.46
N PHE A 252 22.35 4.56 -6.81
CA PHE A 252 22.57 3.50 -5.80
C PHE A 252 23.74 3.83 -4.86
N VAL A 253 24.81 4.43 -5.37
CA VAL A 253 25.91 4.93 -4.51
C VAL A 253 25.37 5.97 -3.53
N GLY A 254 24.45 6.84 -3.98
CA GLY A 254 23.79 7.81 -3.11
C GLY A 254 22.98 7.16 -1.98
N LEU A 255 22.26 6.09 -2.27
CA LEU A 255 21.53 5.32 -1.26
C LEU A 255 22.49 4.68 -0.23
N LEU A 256 23.60 4.12 -0.70
CA LEU A 256 24.63 3.52 0.18
C LEU A 256 25.24 4.56 1.12
N VAL A 257 25.64 5.72 0.60
CA VAL A 257 26.20 6.81 1.40
C VAL A 257 25.19 7.35 2.42
N GLY A 258 23.93 7.47 2.02
CA GLY A 258 22.85 7.91 2.89
C GLY A 258 22.34 6.83 3.86
N GLN A 259 22.86 5.59 3.76
CA GLN A 259 22.36 4.43 4.50
C GLN A 259 20.84 4.25 4.34
N GLN A 260 20.35 4.47 3.12
CA GLN A 260 18.94 4.39 2.80
C GLN A 260 18.62 3.07 2.09
N ASN A 261 17.45 2.51 2.42
CA ASN A 261 16.96 1.32 1.77
C ASN A 261 16.46 1.61 0.34
N TYR A 262 16.68 0.66 -0.56
CA TYR A 262 16.09 0.72 -1.88
C TYR A 262 14.60 0.38 -1.80
N GLY A 263 13.76 1.29 -2.26
CA GLY A 263 12.31 1.14 -2.26
C GLY A 263 11.66 1.90 -3.42
N PHE A 264 10.34 1.96 -3.44
CA PHE A 264 9.56 2.64 -4.46
C PHE A 264 10.02 4.10 -4.69
N ILE A 265 10.18 4.87 -3.61
CA ILE A 265 10.59 6.27 -3.67
C ILE A 265 12.01 6.43 -4.22
N ALA A 266 12.94 5.54 -3.87
CA ALA A 266 14.28 5.52 -4.45
C ALA A 266 14.26 5.20 -5.95
N THR A 267 13.37 4.29 -6.39
CA THR A 267 13.18 3.96 -7.82
C THR A 267 12.70 5.18 -8.60
N VAL A 268 11.72 5.92 -8.08
CA VAL A 268 11.26 7.18 -8.70
C VAL A 268 12.41 8.18 -8.84
N GLY A 269 13.24 8.32 -7.80
CA GLY A 269 14.44 9.15 -7.84
C GLY A 269 15.44 8.72 -8.93
N ALA A 270 15.74 7.44 -9.01
CA ALA A 270 16.65 6.90 -10.02
C ALA A 270 16.16 7.15 -11.46
N ILE A 271 14.86 7.02 -11.71
CA ILE A 271 14.26 7.33 -13.02
C ILE A 271 14.32 8.83 -13.31
N GLY A 272 14.01 9.68 -12.33
CA GLY A 272 14.13 11.14 -12.47
C GLY A 272 15.57 11.57 -12.80
N LEU A 273 16.56 10.90 -12.23
CA LEU A 273 17.98 11.15 -12.50
C LEU A 273 18.38 10.85 -13.95
N ILE A 274 17.74 9.87 -14.61
CA ILE A 274 17.94 9.61 -16.05
C ILE A 274 17.68 10.88 -16.86
N GLY A 275 16.54 11.56 -16.61
CA GLY A 275 16.18 12.79 -17.31
C GLY A 275 17.19 13.92 -17.07
N LEU A 276 17.64 14.10 -15.84
CA LEU A 276 18.64 15.12 -15.50
C LEU A 276 19.99 14.84 -16.16
N SER A 277 20.46 13.59 -16.12
CA SER A 277 21.73 13.19 -16.73
C SER A 277 21.73 13.33 -18.26
N ILE A 278 20.60 13.04 -18.90
CA ILE A 278 20.41 13.25 -20.34
C ILE A 278 20.46 14.74 -20.66
N ASN A 279 19.79 15.60 -19.88
CA ASN A 279 19.79 17.02 -20.09
C ASN A 279 21.21 17.63 -20.03
N ASP A 280 21.99 17.30 -18.99
CA ASP A 280 23.37 17.76 -18.87
C ASP A 280 24.25 17.26 -20.02
N SER A 281 24.02 16.00 -20.42
CA SER A 281 24.75 15.35 -21.52
C SER A 281 24.49 15.98 -22.88
N ILE A 282 23.23 16.37 -23.15
CA ILE A 282 22.84 17.05 -24.38
C ILE A 282 23.56 18.38 -24.51
N ILE A 283 23.65 19.17 -23.42
CA ILE A 283 24.30 20.48 -23.39
C ILE A 283 25.77 20.35 -23.80
N VAL A 284 26.51 19.44 -23.16
CA VAL A 284 27.93 19.21 -23.49
C VAL A 284 28.09 18.77 -24.95
N LEU A 285 27.31 17.77 -25.34
CA LEU A 285 27.46 17.16 -26.69
C LEU A 285 27.02 18.12 -27.81
N SER A 286 26.00 18.95 -27.59
CA SER A 286 25.54 19.96 -28.55
C SER A 286 26.61 21.05 -28.78
N HIS A 287 27.25 21.53 -27.73
CA HIS A 287 28.34 22.50 -27.84
C HIS A 287 29.57 21.90 -28.55
N ILE A 288 29.93 20.64 -28.23
CA ILE A 288 31.01 19.92 -28.92
C ILE A 288 30.70 19.81 -30.42
N LYS A 289 29.48 19.41 -30.77
CA LYS A 289 29.04 19.26 -32.15
C LYS A 289 29.01 20.58 -32.92
N GLU A 290 28.53 21.63 -32.31
CA GLU A 290 28.52 22.97 -32.92
C GLU A 290 29.94 23.43 -33.27
N ARG A 291 30.91 23.17 -32.39
CA ARG A 291 32.32 23.50 -32.67
C ARG A 291 32.92 22.63 -33.75
N ALA A 292 32.66 21.31 -33.69
CA ALA A 292 33.16 20.33 -34.68
C ALA A 292 32.63 20.60 -36.08
N ASN A 293 31.45 21.13 -36.25
CA ASN A 293 30.87 21.46 -37.54
C ASN A 293 31.48 22.74 -38.17
N LYS A 294 32.11 23.60 -37.37
CA LYS A 294 32.69 24.86 -37.85
C LYS A 294 34.13 24.73 -38.38
N ASN A 295 34.91 23.81 -37.77
CA ASN A 295 36.32 23.61 -38.11
C ASN A 295 36.78 22.18 -37.76
N LEU A 296 37.96 21.77 -38.28
CA LEU A 296 38.68 20.57 -37.77
C LEU A 296 38.94 20.76 -36.27
N MET A 297 38.31 19.91 -35.45
CA MET A 297 38.34 20.00 -34.00
C MET A 297 39.64 19.45 -33.45
N THR A 298 40.36 20.23 -32.68
CA THR A 298 41.54 19.81 -31.92
C THR A 298 41.18 19.43 -30.49
N LYS A 299 42.07 18.72 -29.79
CA LYS A 299 41.87 18.42 -28.37
C LYS A 299 41.75 19.68 -27.49
N THR A 300 42.47 20.75 -27.86
CA THR A 300 42.39 22.06 -27.17
C THR A 300 41.03 22.72 -27.32
N ASP A 301 40.44 22.68 -28.52
CA ASP A 301 39.09 23.18 -28.79
C ASP A 301 38.04 22.45 -27.93
N LEU A 302 38.21 21.13 -27.80
CA LEU A 302 37.30 20.32 -26.96
C LEU A 302 37.36 20.74 -25.49
N ILE A 303 38.55 20.94 -24.96
CA ILE A 303 38.73 21.39 -23.55
C ILE A 303 38.05 22.75 -23.34
N GLU A 304 38.23 23.68 -24.28
CA GLU A 304 37.61 25.01 -24.22
C GLU A 304 36.06 24.93 -24.18
N VAL A 305 35.49 24.07 -25.05
CA VAL A 305 34.05 23.82 -25.10
C VAL A 305 33.52 23.22 -23.77
N VAL A 306 34.25 22.25 -23.21
CA VAL A 306 33.91 21.63 -21.92
C VAL A 306 33.95 22.67 -20.81
N ILE A 307 34.99 23.49 -20.73
CA ILE A 307 35.10 24.56 -19.72
C ILE A 307 33.94 25.53 -19.82
N ARG A 308 33.54 25.91 -21.03
CA ARG A 308 32.41 26.80 -21.27
C ARG A 308 31.08 26.18 -20.81
N SER A 309 30.89 24.87 -21.04
CA SER A 309 29.70 24.13 -20.61
C SER A 309 29.64 23.94 -19.10
N THR A 310 30.81 23.82 -18.45
CA THR A 310 30.94 23.51 -17.02
C THR A 310 30.19 24.52 -16.16
N ARG A 311 30.29 25.81 -16.45
CA ARG A 311 29.60 26.85 -15.67
C ARG A 311 28.10 26.63 -15.62
N HIS A 312 27.47 26.33 -16.75
CA HIS A 312 26.03 26.12 -16.83
C HIS A 312 25.62 24.86 -16.07
N ILE A 313 26.31 23.75 -16.31
CA ILE A 313 26.01 22.44 -15.74
C ILE A 313 26.21 22.46 -14.21
N ILE A 314 27.30 23.04 -13.72
CA ILE A 314 27.52 23.14 -12.27
C ILE A 314 26.42 24.01 -11.61
N THR A 315 25.99 25.10 -12.27
CA THR A 315 24.92 25.93 -11.72
C THR A 315 23.61 25.14 -11.62
N THR A 316 23.23 24.39 -12.66
CA THR A 316 22.01 23.54 -12.64
C THR A 316 22.12 22.44 -11.59
N SER A 317 23.27 21.80 -11.48
CA SER A 317 23.49 20.74 -10.48
C SER A 317 23.42 21.29 -9.05
N LEU A 318 24.02 22.44 -8.78
CA LEU A 318 23.96 23.09 -7.46
C LEU A 318 22.54 23.51 -7.07
N THR A 319 21.77 24.06 -8.01
CA THR A 319 20.36 24.42 -7.75
C THR A 319 19.51 23.20 -7.49
N THR A 320 19.73 22.09 -8.22
CA THR A 320 19.06 20.82 -8.02
C THR A 320 19.38 20.21 -6.65
N LEU A 321 20.67 20.21 -6.28
CA LEU A 321 21.11 19.79 -4.94
C LEU A 321 20.48 20.62 -3.83
N GLY A 322 20.44 21.96 -4.01
CA GLY A 322 19.77 22.86 -3.08
C GLY A 322 18.28 22.56 -2.90
N GLY A 323 17.62 22.07 -3.93
CA GLY A 323 16.23 21.60 -3.86
C GLY A 323 16.02 20.30 -3.10
N PHE A 324 16.97 19.36 -3.18
CA PHE A 324 16.86 18.07 -2.47
C PHE A 324 17.37 18.12 -1.03
N LEU A 325 18.25 19.06 -0.70
CA LEU A 325 18.86 19.18 0.62
C LEU A 325 17.84 19.29 1.77
N PRO A 326 16.77 20.11 1.67
CA PRO A 326 15.72 20.13 2.69
C PRO A 326 15.02 18.79 2.89
N LEU A 327 14.81 18.00 1.82
CA LEU A 327 14.13 16.73 1.89
C LEU A 327 14.91 15.66 2.68
N ILE A 328 16.26 15.74 2.68
CA ILE A 328 17.11 14.87 3.48
C ILE A 328 16.81 15.01 4.97
N PHE A 329 16.54 16.24 5.43
CA PHE A 329 16.36 16.54 6.85
C PHE A 329 14.90 16.56 7.29
N SER A 330 13.97 16.98 6.41
CA SER A 330 12.57 17.20 6.77
C SER A 330 11.68 15.97 6.68
N SER A 331 12.00 14.99 5.83
CA SER A 331 11.08 13.87 5.54
C SER A 331 11.80 12.53 5.50
N ILE A 332 11.45 11.64 6.43
CA ILE A 332 11.94 10.25 6.43
C ILE A 332 11.48 9.53 5.15
N PHE A 333 10.27 9.79 4.68
CA PHE A 333 9.69 9.16 3.50
C PHE A 333 10.44 9.51 2.19
N PHE A 334 10.80 10.80 1.99
CA PHE A 334 11.51 11.26 0.79
C PHE A 334 13.04 11.18 0.89
N ARG A 335 13.57 10.80 2.06
CA ARG A 335 15.02 10.72 2.30
C ARG A 335 15.76 9.81 1.31
N PRO A 336 15.25 8.60 0.94
CA PRO A 336 15.91 7.75 -0.05
C PRO A 336 16.01 8.41 -1.43
N LEU A 337 14.94 9.07 -1.90
CA LEU A 337 14.96 9.84 -3.14
C LEU A 337 16.01 10.96 -3.07
N ALA A 338 15.99 11.74 -1.99
CA ALA A 338 16.87 12.89 -1.85
C ALA A 338 18.36 12.52 -1.83
N TRP A 339 18.74 11.45 -1.12
CA TRP A 339 20.12 10.94 -1.13
C TRP A 339 20.50 10.38 -2.49
N GLY A 340 19.67 9.53 -3.10
CA GLY A 340 19.90 8.97 -4.42
C GLY A 340 20.06 10.05 -5.50
N MET A 341 19.16 11.04 -5.50
CA MET A 341 19.21 12.16 -6.44
C MET A 341 20.41 13.08 -6.20
N SER A 342 20.72 13.42 -4.95
CA SER A 342 21.81 14.37 -4.65
C SER A 342 23.16 13.83 -5.11
N ILE A 343 23.53 12.61 -4.74
CA ILE A 343 24.79 12.01 -5.16
C ILE A 343 24.74 11.62 -6.65
N GLY A 344 23.58 11.15 -7.11
CA GLY A 344 23.36 10.84 -8.51
C GLY A 344 23.57 12.04 -9.44
N VAL A 345 23.07 13.23 -9.09
CA VAL A 345 23.28 14.46 -9.87
C VAL A 345 24.73 14.86 -9.90
N LEU A 346 25.44 14.81 -8.76
CA LEU A 346 26.90 15.06 -8.74
C LEU A 346 27.65 14.10 -9.68
N GLY A 347 27.31 12.82 -9.60
CA GLY A 347 27.91 11.82 -10.47
C GLY A 347 27.53 12.00 -11.94
N ALA A 348 26.28 12.34 -12.24
CA ALA A 348 25.80 12.65 -13.60
C ALA A 348 26.55 13.87 -14.20
N THR A 349 26.77 14.90 -13.39
CA THR A 349 27.57 16.07 -13.78
C THR A 349 29.00 15.67 -14.12
N MET A 350 29.65 14.87 -13.27
CA MET A 350 31.00 14.37 -13.54
C MET A 350 31.08 13.53 -14.82
N THR A 351 30.09 12.64 -15.02
CA THR A 351 30.03 11.81 -16.25
C THR A 351 29.77 12.65 -17.49
N ALA A 352 28.91 13.67 -17.41
CA ALA A 352 28.67 14.58 -18.53
C ALA A 352 29.92 15.37 -18.93
N LEU A 353 30.68 15.86 -17.96
CA LEU A 353 31.86 16.68 -18.20
C LEU A 353 33.13 15.89 -18.55
N LEU A 354 33.28 14.67 -18.08
CA LEU A 354 34.49 13.86 -18.28
C LEU A 354 34.26 12.72 -19.29
N TYR A 355 33.22 11.92 -19.10
CA TYR A 355 32.97 10.74 -19.89
C TYR A 355 32.53 11.07 -21.34
N ILE A 356 31.64 12.04 -21.52
CA ILE A 356 31.15 12.42 -22.85
C ILE A 356 32.27 12.94 -23.76
N PRO A 357 33.11 13.91 -23.33
CA PRO A 357 34.22 14.37 -24.17
C PRO A 357 35.25 13.27 -24.50
N ALA A 358 35.57 12.45 -23.48
CA ALA A 358 36.49 11.33 -23.67
C ALA A 358 35.98 10.33 -24.71
N MET A 359 34.72 9.92 -24.60
CA MET A 359 34.11 9.01 -25.59
C MET A 359 33.92 9.65 -26.95
N PHE A 360 33.67 10.96 -27.01
CA PHE A 360 33.57 11.68 -28.27
C PHE A 360 34.90 11.63 -29.03
N ILE A 361 36.03 11.82 -28.36
CA ILE A 361 37.36 11.69 -28.94
C ILE A 361 37.60 10.28 -29.52
N LEU A 362 37.25 9.25 -28.74
CA LEU A 362 37.41 7.84 -29.15
C LEU A 362 36.56 7.49 -30.36
N ILE A 363 35.30 7.94 -30.38
CA ILE A 363 34.35 7.65 -31.48
C ILE A 363 34.74 8.38 -32.79
N ASN A 364 35.15 9.64 -32.68
CA ASN A 364 35.40 10.48 -33.86
C ASN A 364 36.88 10.57 -34.26
N LYS A 365 37.79 9.82 -33.58
CA LYS A 365 39.25 9.81 -33.86
C LYS A 365 39.82 11.23 -34.03
N VAL A 366 39.48 12.14 -33.08
CA VAL A 366 40.00 13.50 -33.08
C VAL A 366 41.52 13.45 -33.02
N LYS A 367 42.18 14.08 -34.01
CA LYS A 367 43.67 14.15 -34.08
C LYS A 367 44.19 15.16 -33.04
N ASP A 368 45.46 14.96 -32.66
CA ASP A 368 46.21 15.91 -31.79
C ASP A 368 46.35 17.27 -32.45
#